data_7b8857c079554f4d43541acdf3b2254f
#
_entry.id   7b8857c079554f4d43541acdf3b2254f
#
_cell.length_a   1.000
_cell.length_b   1.000
_cell.length_c   1.000
_cell.angle_alpha   90.00
_cell.angle_beta   90.00
_cell.angle_gamma   90.00
#
_symmetry.space_group_name_H-M   'P 1'
#
loop_
_entity.id
_entity.type
_entity.pdbx_description
1 polymer ?
#
loop_
_entity_poly.entity_id
_entity_poly.type
_entity_poly.pdbx_seq_one_letter_code
_entity_poly.pdbx_strand_id
1 'polypeptide(L)'
;HSIAEYFEIISKKIGLKENLINRLHLNEKKINDIRNSIISIIRFKDPINHVLEKWKRPNGLNISRVSIPIGVIGVIYESRPNVTSDVAGLCFKSGNAVILRGGSEAINSNRILSKLFRKALKKNKVDENFIQFIDSKNRKMVDVMLSKMKEYIDVIIPRGGKNLVRKVQELSKVPIIGHLEGICHTYVDKDAELKMANRVVANAKLRNTSIC
;
A
#
# COMPACT_ATOMS: atom_id res chain seq x y z
N HIS A 1 -13.08 22.21 -22.10
CA HIS A 1 -12.73 20.83 -21.73
C HIS A 1 -12.40 20.76 -20.25
N SER A 2 -12.94 19.75 -19.57
CA SER A 2 -12.61 19.52 -18.16
C SER A 2 -11.18 18.96 -18.01
N ILE A 3 -10.60 19.09 -16.81
CA ILE A 3 -9.27 18.48 -16.51
C ILE A 3 -9.28 16.98 -16.82
N ALA A 4 -10.42 16.31 -16.60
CA ALA A 4 -10.63 14.91 -16.90
C ALA A 4 -10.49 14.58 -18.40
N GLU A 5 -11.07 15.41 -19.27
CA GLU A 5 -10.95 15.26 -20.74
C GLU A 5 -9.52 15.46 -21.22
N TYR A 6 -8.81 16.48 -20.71
CA TYR A 6 -7.40 16.68 -21.01
C TYR A 6 -6.53 15.51 -20.56
N PHE A 7 -6.79 14.96 -19.36
CA PHE A 7 -6.10 13.78 -18.87
C PHE A 7 -6.30 12.57 -19.78
N GLU A 8 -7.53 12.34 -20.24
CA GLU A 8 -7.86 11.23 -21.15
C GLU A 8 -7.17 11.38 -22.51
N ILE A 9 -7.21 12.59 -23.10
CA ILE A 9 -6.58 12.90 -24.37
C ILE A 9 -5.07 12.69 -24.28
N ILE A 10 -4.42 13.22 -23.25
CA ILE A 10 -2.98 13.07 -23.04
C ILE A 10 -2.63 11.59 -22.83
N SER A 11 -3.38 10.87 -22.01
CA SER A 11 -3.15 9.45 -21.71
C SER A 11 -3.25 8.58 -22.95
N LYS A 12 -4.22 8.84 -23.84
CA LYS A 12 -4.34 8.18 -25.14
C LYS A 12 -3.16 8.51 -26.06
N LYS A 13 -2.73 9.78 -26.11
CA LYS A 13 -1.57 10.21 -26.91
C LYS A 13 -0.26 9.53 -26.51
N ILE A 14 -0.06 9.21 -25.22
CA ILE A 14 1.14 8.51 -24.74
C ILE A 14 0.98 6.97 -24.75
N GLY A 15 -0.09 6.45 -25.35
CA GLY A 15 -0.30 5.01 -25.57
C GLY A 15 -0.62 4.20 -24.31
N LEU A 16 -1.20 4.82 -23.29
CA LEU A 16 -1.66 4.08 -22.10
C LEU A 16 -2.88 3.21 -22.43
N LYS A 17 -2.88 1.97 -21.92
CA LYS A 17 -4.03 1.08 -22.01
C LYS A 17 -5.22 1.64 -21.23
N GLU A 18 -6.42 1.46 -21.71
CA GLU A 18 -7.65 2.01 -21.14
C GLU A 18 -7.86 1.63 -19.66
N ASN A 19 -7.55 0.39 -19.29
CA ASN A 19 -7.61 -0.05 -17.90
C ASN A 19 -6.64 0.71 -16.99
N LEU A 20 -5.52 1.19 -17.52
CA LEU A 20 -4.54 1.98 -16.80
C LEU A 20 -5.01 3.44 -16.64
N ILE A 21 -5.59 4.00 -17.71
CA ILE A 21 -6.20 5.33 -17.70
C ILE A 21 -7.27 5.39 -16.60
N ASN A 22 -8.18 4.42 -16.57
CA ASN A 22 -9.23 4.33 -15.57
C ASN A 22 -8.72 4.21 -14.12
N ARG A 23 -7.56 3.58 -13.93
CA ARG A 23 -6.91 3.50 -12.60
C ARG A 23 -6.28 4.81 -12.16
N LEU A 24 -5.68 5.56 -13.09
CA LEU A 24 -4.95 6.79 -12.82
C LEU A 24 -5.85 8.02 -12.66
N HIS A 25 -7.03 8.00 -13.26
CA HIS A 25 -7.97 9.12 -13.24
C HIS A 25 -8.48 9.38 -11.80
N LEU A 26 -8.18 10.55 -11.26
CA LEU A 26 -8.66 11.02 -9.96
C LEU A 26 -9.83 11.98 -10.17
N ASN A 27 -11.04 11.52 -9.93
CA ASN A 27 -12.27 12.33 -9.89
C ASN A 27 -12.67 12.60 -8.43
N GLU A 28 -13.66 13.44 -8.21
CA GLU A 28 -14.16 13.79 -6.87
C GLU A 28 -14.53 12.57 -6.04
N LYS A 29 -15.17 11.56 -6.65
CA LYS A 29 -15.54 10.31 -5.97
C LYS A 29 -14.29 9.61 -5.42
N LYS A 30 -13.26 9.43 -6.25
CA LYS A 30 -12.01 8.78 -5.81
C LYS A 30 -11.25 9.61 -4.76
N ILE A 31 -11.31 10.94 -4.82
CA ILE A 31 -10.73 11.80 -3.79
C ILE A 31 -11.48 11.62 -2.47
N ASN A 32 -12.82 11.56 -2.51
CA ASN A 32 -13.62 11.26 -1.33
C ASN A 32 -13.37 9.85 -0.79
N ASP A 33 -13.16 8.85 -1.65
CA ASP A 33 -12.78 7.50 -1.24
C ASP A 33 -11.44 7.48 -0.52
N ILE A 34 -10.42 8.22 -1.02
CA ILE A 34 -9.12 8.40 -0.35
C ILE A 34 -9.31 9.05 1.02
N ARG A 35 -10.11 10.13 1.10
CA ARG A 35 -10.43 10.79 2.37
C ARG A 35 -11.07 9.84 3.37
N ASN A 36 -12.05 9.05 2.93
CA ASN A 36 -12.75 8.10 3.78
C ASN A 36 -11.83 6.96 4.24
N SER A 37 -10.91 6.51 3.39
CA SER A 37 -9.88 5.54 3.76
C SER A 37 -8.98 6.08 4.89
N ILE A 38 -8.50 7.32 4.77
CA ILE A 38 -7.70 7.97 5.82
C ILE A 38 -8.51 8.09 7.13
N ILE A 39 -9.77 8.50 7.06
CA ILE A 39 -10.65 8.58 8.25
C ILE A 39 -10.79 7.20 8.90
N SER A 40 -10.92 6.14 8.11
CA SER A 40 -11.00 4.77 8.62
C SER A 40 -9.70 4.35 9.32
N ILE A 41 -8.54 4.69 8.75
CA ILE A 41 -7.23 4.43 9.37
C ILE A 41 -7.09 5.17 10.72
N ILE A 42 -7.55 6.42 10.80
CA ILE A 42 -7.54 7.19 12.05
C ILE A 42 -8.32 6.46 13.16
N ARG A 43 -9.45 5.82 12.81
CA ARG A 43 -10.33 5.10 13.75
C ARG A 43 -9.78 3.76 14.22
N PHE A 44 -8.76 3.21 13.57
CA PHE A 44 -8.14 1.97 14.04
C PHE A 44 -7.55 2.15 15.43
N LYS A 45 -7.63 1.09 16.24
CA LYS A 45 -6.91 1.06 17.52
C LYS A 45 -5.42 1.30 17.25
N ASP A 46 -4.77 1.99 18.17
CA ASP A 46 -3.33 2.21 18.08
C ASP A 46 -2.61 0.88 18.25
N PRO A 47 -1.80 0.46 17.26
CA PRO A 47 -1.08 -0.82 17.33
C PRO A 47 0.21 -0.74 18.17
N ILE A 48 0.64 0.47 18.57
CA ILE A 48 1.91 0.68 19.26
C ILE A 48 1.74 0.45 20.76
N ASN A 49 2.75 -0.17 21.37
CA ASN A 49 2.79 -0.46 22.81
C ASN A 49 1.61 -1.31 23.32
N HIS A 50 0.95 -2.03 22.41
CA HIS A 50 -0.10 -2.97 22.81
C HIS A 50 0.51 -4.22 23.43
N VAL A 51 0.12 -4.51 24.67
CA VAL A 51 0.55 -5.74 25.35
C VAL A 51 -0.24 -6.91 24.77
N LEU A 52 0.46 -7.76 24.01
CA LEU A 52 -0.12 -8.94 23.36
C LEU A 52 -0.28 -10.10 24.33
N GLU A 53 0.68 -10.25 25.26
CA GLU A 53 0.74 -11.36 26.19
C GLU A 53 1.55 -10.97 27.44
N LYS A 54 1.18 -11.53 28.59
CA LYS A 54 1.97 -11.43 29.83
C LYS A 54 2.05 -12.78 30.49
N TRP A 55 3.23 -13.14 31.00
CA TRP A 55 3.40 -14.36 31.80
C TRP A 55 4.48 -14.21 32.84
N LYS A 56 4.38 -15.04 33.90
CA LYS A 56 5.36 -15.09 34.99
C LYS A 56 6.14 -16.40 34.92
N ARG A 57 7.44 -16.33 35.08
CA ARG A 57 8.32 -17.50 35.14
C ARG A 57 8.39 -18.02 36.59
N PRO A 58 8.76 -19.31 36.80
CA PRO A 58 8.91 -19.87 38.15
C PRO A 58 9.92 -19.13 39.03
N ASN A 59 10.94 -18.50 38.45
CA ASN A 59 11.93 -17.68 39.14
C ASN A 59 11.42 -16.26 39.50
N GLY A 60 10.15 -15.95 39.31
CA GLY A 60 9.53 -14.67 39.63
C GLY A 60 9.60 -13.61 38.52
N LEU A 61 10.30 -13.84 37.41
CA LEU A 61 10.43 -12.89 36.30
C LEU A 61 9.06 -12.68 35.61
N ASN A 62 8.64 -11.43 35.49
CA ASN A 62 7.46 -11.03 34.73
C ASN A 62 7.87 -10.66 33.31
N ILE A 63 7.30 -11.30 32.31
CA ILE A 63 7.59 -11.07 30.91
C ILE A 63 6.33 -10.52 30.23
N SER A 64 6.51 -9.50 29.37
CA SER A 64 5.42 -8.95 28.53
C SER A 64 5.89 -8.91 27.10
N ARG A 65 5.04 -9.38 26.18
CA ARG A 65 5.21 -9.24 24.74
C ARG A 65 4.45 -8.01 24.29
N VAL A 66 5.17 -7.03 23.77
CA VAL A 66 4.60 -5.72 23.40
C VAL A 66 4.84 -5.45 21.93
N SER A 67 3.86 -4.91 21.23
CA SER A 67 4.00 -4.49 19.83
C SER A 67 4.81 -3.19 19.71
N ILE A 68 5.73 -3.17 18.75
CA ILE A 68 6.57 -2.00 18.43
C ILE A 68 6.54 -1.75 16.92
N PRO A 69 6.89 -0.53 16.46
CA PRO A 69 7.10 -0.28 15.03
C PRO A 69 8.17 -1.20 14.42
N ILE A 70 8.05 -1.48 13.14
CA ILE A 70 9.06 -2.23 12.37
C ILE A 70 10.30 -1.36 12.15
N GLY A 71 10.08 -0.06 11.86
CA GLY A 71 11.12 0.89 11.52
C GLY A 71 10.82 1.63 10.22
N VAL A 72 11.68 1.50 9.21
CA VAL A 72 11.54 2.12 7.89
C VAL A 72 11.01 1.09 6.89
N ILE A 73 9.85 1.36 6.31
CA ILE A 73 9.20 0.47 5.34
C ILE A 73 9.39 1.03 3.93
N GLY A 74 10.00 0.26 3.04
CA GLY A 74 10.07 0.56 1.62
C GLY A 74 8.83 -0.01 0.91
N VAL A 75 8.03 0.81 0.22
CA VAL A 75 6.86 0.33 -0.53
C VAL A 75 7.01 0.64 -2.01
N ILE A 76 7.04 -0.41 -2.83
CA ILE A 76 7.15 -0.33 -4.28
C ILE A 76 5.83 -0.76 -4.88
N TYR A 77 5.13 0.18 -5.57
CA TYR A 77 3.77 -0.06 -6.04
C TYR A 77 3.54 0.45 -7.47
N GLU A 78 2.59 -0.18 -8.17
CA GLU A 78 2.19 0.18 -9.53
C GLU A 78 0.96 1.08 -9.50
N SER A 79 0.80 1.92 -10.51
CA SER A 79 -0.36 2.66 -11.04
C SER A 79 -1.63 2.77 -10.17
N ARG A 80 -1.48 3.10 -8.89
CA ARG A 80 -2.60 3.25 -7.95
C ARG A 80 -2.32 4.44 -7.02
N PRO A 81 -2.75 5.67 -7.36
CA PRO A 81 -2.47 6.85 -6.56
C PRO A 81 -2.96 6.75 -5.11
N ASN A 82 -4.11 6.10 -4.88
CA ASN A 82 -4.66 5.88 -3.54
C ASN A 82 -3.69 5.11 -2.62
N VAL A 83 -2.86 4.21 -3.17
CA VAL A 83 -1.86 3.45 -2.38
C VAL A 83 -0.89 4.39 -1.67
N THR A 84 -0.51 5.52 -2.31
CA THR A 84 0.33 6.54 -1.68
C THR A 84 -0.28 7.02 -0.35
N SER A 85 -1.58 7.31 -0.36
CA SER A 85 -2.29 7.83 0.82
C SER A 85 -2.52 6.75 1.87
N ASP A 86 -2.97 5.58 1.44
CA ASP A 86 -3.29 4.46 2.33
C ASP A 86 -2.03 4.00 3.07
N VAL A 87 -0.94 3.81 2.34
CA VAL A 87 0.34 3.37 2.91
C VAL A 87 0.95 4.43 3.81
N ALA A 88 0.94 5.71 3.40
CA ALA A 88 1.44 6.79 4.24
C ALA A 88 0.67 6.86 5.57
N GLY A 89 -0.67 6.76 5.52
CA GLY A 89 -1.52 6.75 6.70
C GLY A 89 -1.28 5.54 7.61
N LEU A 90 -1.21 4.34 7.04
CA LEU A 90 -0.99 3.10 7.80
C LEU A 90 0.39 3.05 8.44
N CYS A 91 1.44 3.41 7.71
CA CYS A 91 2.80 3.45 8.25
C CYS A 91 2.90 4.48 9.38
N PHE A 92 2.39 5.68 9.18
CA PHE A 92 2.38 6.70 10.22
C PHE A 92 1.58 6.28 11.45
N LYS A 93 0.36 5.71 11.28
CA LYS A 93 -0.47 5.20 12.37
C LYS A 93 0.20 4.10 13.18
N SER A 94 1.05 3.31 12.55
CA SER A 94 1.81 2.23 13.19
C SER A 94 3.23 2.62 13.61
N GLY A 95 3.54 3.94 13.63
CA GLY A 95 4.83 4.48 14.09
C GLY A 95 6.02 4.19 13.17
N ASN A 96 5.76 3.77 11.92
CA ASN A 96 6.79 3.46 10.95
C ASN A 96 7.05 4.65 10.02
N ALA A 97 8.32 4.90 9.70
CA ALA A 97 8.66 5.73 8.56
C ALA A 97 8.45 4.95 7.25
N VAL A 98 8.20 5.66 6.14
CA VAL A 98 7.98 5.02 4.85
C VAL A 98 8.71 5.71 3.71
N ILE A 99 9.30 4.90 2.82
CA ILE A 99 9.88 5.33 1.56
C ILE A 99 9.00 4.77 0.44
N LEU A 100 8.30 5.68 -0.25
CA LEU A 100 7.33 5.36 -1.28
C LEU A 100 7.96 5.43 -2.68
N ARG A 101 7.80 4.37 -3.48
CA ARG A 101 8.16 4.34 -4.89
C ARG A 101 6.98 3.85 -5.73
N GLY A 102 6.22 4.77 -6.27
CA GLY A 102 5.09 4.50 -7.15
C GLY A 102 5.45 4.33 -8.62
N GLY A 103 4.54 3.83 -9.43
CA GLY A 103 4.68 3.73 -10.88
C GLY A 103 4.96 5.08 -11.54
N SER A 104 5.73 5.08 -12.63
CA SER A 104 6.11 6.28 -13.38
C SER A 104 4.92 7.01 -13.98
N GLU A 105 3.85 6.27 -14.29
CA GLU A 105 2.60 6.76 -14.87
C GLU A 105 1.81 7.64 -13.88
N ALA A 106 1.90 7.35 -12.60
CA ALA A 106 1.19 8.06 -11.53
C ALA A 106 2.07 9.08 -10.80
N ILE A 107 3.26 9.37 -11.28
CA ILE A 107 4.27 10.14 -10.54
C ILE A 107 3.76 11.51 -10.07
N ASN A 108 2.98 12.21 -10.88
CA ASN A 108 2.45 13.53 -10.54
C ASN A 108 1.43 13.44 -9.41
N SER A 109 0.50 12.48 -9.47
CA SER A 109 -0.48 12.25 -8.41
C SER A 109 0.20 11.81 -7.11
N ASN A 110 1.16 10.89 -7.19
CA ASN A 110 1.90 10.40 -6.03
C ASN A 110 2.72 11.51 -5.38
N ARG A 111 3.35 12.39 -6.18
CA ARG A 111 4.09 13.56 -5.72
C ARG A 111 3.19 14.53 -4.95
N ILE A 112 2.01 14.82 -5.48
CA ILE A 112 1.06 15.74 -4.82
C ILE A 112 0.58 15.12 -3.49
N LEU A 113 0.17 13.87 -3.50
CA LEU A 113 -0.32 13.18 -2.29
C LEU A 113 0.77 13.11 -1.21
N SER A 114 2.00 12.72 -1.56
CA SER A 114 3.10 12.70 -0.59
C SER A 114 3.43 14.07 -0.03
N LYS A 115 3.40 15.13 -0.87
CA LYS A 115 3.59 16.52 -0.41
C LYS A 115 2.51 16.97 0.56
N LEU A 116 1.26 16.57 0.35
CA LEU A 116 0.15 16.90 1.26
C LEU A 116 0.37 16.27 2.64
N PHE A 117 0.76 14.99 2.70
CA PHE A 117 1.10 14.34 3.97
C PHE A 117 2.28 15.01 4.66
N ARG A 118 3.39 15.27 3.95
CA ARG A 118 4.56 15.97 4.51
C ARG A 118 4.19 17.35 5.04
N LYS A 119 3.37 18.13 4.31
CA LYS A 119 2.85 19.41 4.77
C LYS A 119 2.01 19.29 6.06
N ALA A 120 1.18 18.24 6.15
CA ALA A 120 0.38 17.97 7.34
C ALA A 120 1.26 17.62 8.55
N LEU A 121 2.28 16.77 8.38
CA LEU A 121 3.25 16.44 9.43
C LEU A 121 3.94 17.70 9.93
N LYS A 122 4.52 18.51 9.04
CA LYS A 122 5.19 19.76 9.36
C LYS A 122 4.29 20.75 10.12
N LYS A 123 3.02 20.88 9.68
CA LYS A 123 2.03 21.75 10.36
C LYS A 123 1.78 21.30 11.80
N ASN A 124 1.88 20.01 12.08
CA ASN A 124 1.68 19.44 13.41
C ASN A 124 3.00 19.22 14.17
N LYS A 125 4.11 19.87 13.75
CA LYS A 125 5.45 19.77 14.38
C LYS A 125 6.00 18.33 14.44
N VAL A 126 5.62 17.49 13.49
CA VAL A 126 6.16 16.15 13.31
C VAL A 126 7.17 16.19 12.16
N ASP A 127 8.23 15.39 12.26
CA ASP A 127 9.24 15.32 11.19
C ASP A 127 8.59 14.85 9.89
N GLU A 128 8.69 15.69 8.86
CA GLU A 128 8.15 15.37 7.54
C GLU A 128 8.83 14.18 6.86
N ASN A 129 10.02 13.79 7.32
CA ASN A 129 10.78 12.65 6.81
C ASN A 129 10.19 11.27 7.20
N PHE A 130 9.20 11.23 8.08
CA PHE A 130 8.41 10.01 8.26
C PHE A 130 7.78 9.52 6.95
N ILE A 131 7.50 10.43 6.00
CA ILE A 131 6.95 10.06 4.69
C ILE A 131 7.86 10.63 3.60
N GLN A 132 8.57 9.74 2.93
CA GLN A 132 9.46 10.05 1.82
C GLN A 132 8.92 9.47 0.52
N PHE A 133 9.14 10.17 -0.57
CA PHE A 133 8.72 9.75 -1.91
C PHE A 133 9.89 9.85 -2.88
N ILE A 134 10.19 8.77 -3.59
CA ILE A 134 11.20 8.76 -4.65
C ILE A 134 10.61 9.38 -5.90
N ASP A 135 10.88 10.66 -6.09
CA ASP A 135 10.40 11.47 -7.21
C ASP A 135 11.25 11.26 -8.46
N SER A 136 11.21 10.04 -8.99
CA SER A 136 11.97 9.66 -10.18
C SER A 136 11.20 8.66 -11.04
N LYS A 137 11.17 8.92 -12.37
CA LYS A 137 10.64 7.97 -13.35
C LYS A 137 11.62 6.82 -13.64
N ASN A 138 12.87 6.94 -13.23
CA ASN A 138 13.91 5.95 -13.51
C ASN A 138 13.62 4.64 -12.75
N ARG A 139 13.43 3.56 -13.50
CA ARG A 139 13.18 2.22 -12.93
C ARG A 139 14.37 1.66 -12.16
N LYS A 140 15.60 2.13 -12.45
CA LYS A 140 16.81 1.75 -11.70
C LYS A 140 16.75 2.16 -10.22
N MET A 141 15.89 3.14 -9.86
CA MET A 141 15.69 3.50 -8.45
C MET A 141 15.08 2.36 -7.63
N VAL A 142 14.30 1.45 -8.25
CA VAL A 142 13.84 0.22 -7.61
C VAL A 142 15.04 -0.68 -7.26
N ASP A 143 15.96 -0.86 -8.20
CA ASP A 143 17.16 -1.68 -8.00
C ASP A 143 18.05 -1.11 -6.88
N VAL A 144 18.13 0.21 -6.77
CA VAL A 144 18.82 0.89 -5.67
C VAL A 144 18.17 0.59 -4.34
N MET A 145 16.83 0.71 -4.24
CA MET A 145 16.09 0.36 -3.02
C MET A 145 16.35 -1.09 -2.59
N LEU A 146 16.31 -2.01 -3.54
CA LEU A 146 16.44 -3.45 -3.30
C LEU A 146 17.86 -3.86 -2.89
N SER A 147 18.88 -3.27 -3.49
CA SER A 147 20.25 -3.74 -3.38
C SER A 147 21.19 -2.88 -2.54
N LYS A 148 20.92 -1.57 -2.41
CA LYS A 148 21.83 -0.60 -1.79
C LYS A 148 21.27 0.08 -0.55
N MET A 149 20.00 -0.13 -0.21
CA MET A 149 19.37 0.55 0.94
C MET A 149 19.11 -0.39 2.14
N LYS A 150 19.84 -1.49 2.26
CA LYS A 150 19.72 -2.43 3.37
C LYS A 150 19.94 -1.78 4.75
N GLU A 151 20.81 -0.78 4.82
CA GLU A 151 21.11 -0.05 6.08
C GLU A 151 20.04 1.01 6.42
N TYR A 152 19.10 1.30 5.50
CA TYR A 152 18.12 2.36 5.64
C TYR A 152 16.66 1.86 5.60
N ILE A 153 16.44 0.63 5.16
CA ILE A 153 15.10 0.04 5.01
C ILE A 153 15.07 -1.29 5.74
N ASP A 154 14.15 -1.44 6.68
CA ASP A 154 13.98 -2.66 7.47
C ASP A 154 13.18 -3.73 6.73
N VAL A 155 12.19 -3.33 5.94
CA VAL A 155 11.36 -4.25 5.15
C VAL A 155 10.86 -3.60 3.86
N ILE A 156 10.76 -4.40 2.79
CA ILE A 156 10.17 -3.97 1.51
C ILE A 156 8.83 -4.69 1.28
N ILE A 157 7.83 -3.92 0.90
CA ILE A 157 6.50 -4.43 0.54
C ILE A 157 6.22 -4.09 -0.93
N PRO A 158 6.29 -5.08 -1.85
CA PRO A 158 5.88 -4.90 -3.24
C PRO A 158 4.36 -4.97 -3.38
N ARG A 159 3.77 -4.07 -4.15
CA ARG A 159 2.34 -4.02 -4.47
C ARG A 159 2.13 -3.81 -5.98
N GLY A 160 2.03 -4.88 -6.73
CA GLY A 160 1.89 -4.82 -8.19
C GLY A 160 1.70 -6.20 -8.80
N GLY A 161 1.93 -6.29 -10.11
CA GLY A 161 1.84 -7.54 -10.85
C GLY A 161 2.97 -8.52 -10.53
N LYS A 162 2.80 -9.79 -10.97
CA LYS A 162 3.76 -10.89 -10.75
C LYS A 162 5.20 -10.51 -11.09
N ASN A 163 5.41 -9.79 -12.19
CA ASN A 163 6.76 -9.41 -12.64
C ASN A 163 7.48 -8.49 -11.66
N LEU A 164 6.75 -7.52 -11.06
CA LEU A 164 7.32 -6.66 -10.04
C LEU A 164 7.66 -7.46 -8.78
N VAL A 165 6.71 -8.27 -8.29
CA VAL A 165 6.92 -9.06 -7.06
C VAL A 165 8.06 -10.04 -7.23
N ARG A 166 8.14 -10.75 -8.36
CA ARG A 166 9.24 -11.66 -8.68
C ARG A 166 10.58 -10.92 -8.70
N LYS A 167 10.66 -9.80 -9.41
CA LYS A 167 11.88 -8.98 -9.44
C LYS A 167 12.32 -8.56 -8.03
N VAL A 168 11.38 -8.15 -7.18
CA VAL A 168 11.68 -7.79 -5.80
C VAL A 168 12.22 -9.00 -5.03
N GLN A 169 11.60 -10.16 -5.15
CA GLN A 169 12.04 -11.38 -4.48
C GLN A 169 13.44 -11.85 -4.92
N GLU A 170 13.75 -11.72 -6.19
CA GLU A 170 15.05 -12.14 -6.75
C GLU A 170 16.20 -11.19 -6.41
N LEU A 171 15.94 -9.87 -6.36
CA LEU A 171 17.00 -8.86 -6.27
C LEU A 171 17.15 -8.23 -4.88
N SER A 172 16.18 -8.41 -3.97
CA SER A 172 16.22 -7.70 -2.70
C SER A 172 17.23 -8.28 -1.73
N LYS A 173 18.05 -7.40 -1.19
CA LYS A 173 18.91 -7.66 -0.03
C LYS A 173 18.27 -7.22 1.29
N VAL A 174 17.10 -6.60 1.21
CA VAL A 174 16.26 -6.19 2.33
C VAL A 174 15.18 -7.25 2.54
N PRO A 175 14.77 -7.58 3.77
CA PRO A 175 13.63 -8.46 4.04
C PRO A 175 12.37 -8.02 3.27
N ILE A 176 11.56 -8.99 2.84
CA ILE A 176 10.37 -8.73 2.01
C ILE A 176 9.12 -9.30 2.67
N ILE A 177 8.04 -8.52 2.65
CA ILE A 177 6.69 -9.00 2.91
C ILE A 177 5.88 -8.86 1.62
N GLY A 178 5.61 -9.98 0.96
CA GLY A 178 4.88 -9.98 -0.31
C GLY A 178 4.50 -11.38 -0.77
N HIS A 179 3.58 -11.45 -1.72
CA HIS A 179 3.15 -12.71 -2.34
C HIS A 179 3.09 -12.56 -3.86
N LEU A 180 3.38 -13.64 -4.58
CA LEU A 180 3.35 -13.67 -6.04
C LEU A 180 1.93 -13.75 -6.61
N GLU A 181 1.06 -14.51 -5.95
CA GLU A 181 -0.30 -14.79 -6.41
C GLU A 181 -1.28 -14.71 -5.25
N GLY A 182 -2.45 -14.14 -5.51
CA GLY A 182 -3.60 -14.24 -4.63
C GLY A 182 -4.48 -15.40 -5.09
N ILE A 183 -4.36 -16.56 -4.45
CA ILE A 183 -5.24 -17.70 -4.71
C ILE A 183 -6.41 -17.60 -3.74
N CYS A 184 -7.60 -17.29 -4.27
CA CYS A 184 -8.80 -17.13 -3.47
C CYS A 184 -9.73 -18.31 -3.67
N HIS A 185 -9.96 -19.08 -2.61
CA HIS A 185 -10.87 -20.21 -2.60
C HIS A 185 -12.21 -19.82 -1.96
N THR A 186 -13.30 -20.33 -2.53
CA THR A 186 -14.62 -20.30 -1.89
C THR A 186 -15.03 -21.75 -1.69
N TYR A 187 -15.09 -22.20 -0.44
CA TYR A 187 -15.59 -23.51 -0.08
C TYR A 187 -17.08 -23.43 0.21
N VAL A 188 -17.86 -24.32 -0.40
CA VAL A 188 -19.29 -24.46 -0.14
C VAL A 188 -19.49 -25.78 0.59
N ASP A 189 -19.83 -25.70 1.87
CA ASP A 189 -20.10 -26.87 2.68
C ASP A 189 -21.40 -27.57 2.26
N LYS A 190 -21.51 -28.87 2.52
CA LYS A 190 -22.71 -29.68 2.22
C LYS A 190 -23.98 -29.17 2.91
N ASP A 191 -23.82 -28.54 4.08
CA ASP A 191 -24.92 -28.00 4.86
C ASP A 191 -25.20 -26.51 4.58
N ALA A 192 -24.54 -25.92 3.56
CA ALA A 192 -24.73 -24.53 3.18
C ALA A 192 -26.10 -24.31 2.52
N GLU A 193 -26.72 -23.14 2.78
CA GLU A 193 -27.90 -22.71 2.07
C GLU A 193 -27.54 -22.35 0.62
N LEU A 194 -28.04 -23.15 -0.36
CA LEU A 194 -27.60 -23.09 -1.77
C LEU A 194 -27.87 -21.73 -2.44
N LYS A 195 -28.98 -21.05 -2.12
CA LYS A 195 -29.30 -19.73 -2.71
C LYS A 195 -28.31 -18.68 -2.26
N MET A 196 -27.91 -18.69 -0.98
CA MET A 196 -26.87 -17.80 -0.45
C MET A 196 -25.50 -18.15 -1.04
N ALA A 197 -25.15 -19.43 -1.06
CA ALA A 197 -23.88 -19.91 -1.61
C ALA A 197 -23.70 -19.47 -3.07
N ASN A 198 -24.73 -19.62 -3.91
CA ASN A 198 -24.71 -19.15 -5.30
C ASN A 198 -24.45 -17.65 -5.40
N ARG A 199 -25.11 -16.83 -4.60
CA ARG A 199 -24.89 -15.36 -4.61
C ARG A 199 -23.47 -15.00 -4.20
N VAL A 200 -22.96 -15.64 -3.15
CA VAL A 200 -21.60 -15.41 -2.65
C VAL A 200 -20.55 -15.82 -3.70
N VAL A 201 -20.67 -17.03 -4.27
CA VAL A 201 -19.74 -17.56 -5.28
C VAL A 201 -19.79 -16.71 -6.54
N ALA A 202 -20.99 -16.38 -7.04
CA ALA A 202 -21.16 -15.53 -8.21
C ALA A 202 -20.50 -14.14 -7.99
N ASN A 203 -20.75 -13.51 -6.85
CA ASN A 203 -20.11 -12.24 -6.53
C ASN A 203 -18.58 -12.36 -6.40
N ALA A 204 -18.09 -13.41 -5.76
CA ALA A 204 -16.65 -13.61 -5.54
C ALA A 204 -15.87 -13.91 -6.83
N LYS A 205 -16.49 -14.62 -7.80
CA LYS A 205 -15.81 -15.13 -8.99
C LYS A 205 -16.13 -14.37 -10.28
N LEU A 206 -17.32 -13.78 -10.40
CA LEU A 206 -17.79 -13.19 -11.65
C LEU A 206 -17.80 -11.66 -11.64
N ARG A 207 -17.93 -11.02 -10.48
CA ARG A 207 -18.01 -9.56 -10.39
C ARG A 207 -16.76 -8.86 -10.91
N ASN A 208 -15.59 -9.38 -10.62
CA ASN A 208 -14.33 -8.81 -11.06
C ASN A 208 -13.23 -9.89 -11.11
N THR A 209 -13.11 -10.52 -12.26
CA THR A 209 -12.22 -11.68 -12.49
C THR A 209 -10.72 -11.36 -12.44
N SER A 210 -10.33 -10.08 -12.42
CA SER A 210 -8.93 -9.64 -12.35
C SER A 210 -8.48 -9.19 -10.95
N ILE A 211 -9.34 -9.33 -9.94
CA ILE A 211 -9.04 -9.01 -8.54
C ILE A 211 -9.06 -10.31 -7.71
N CYS A 212 -8.12 -10.40 -6.79
CA CYS A 212 -8.05 -11.50 -5.82
C CYS A 212 -9.31 -11.60 -4.97
#